data_e2861cdf4491ef5117b2409039cd68bd
#
_entry.id   e2861cdf4491ef5117b2409039cd68bd
#
_cell.length_a   1.000
_cell.length_b   1.000
_cell.length_c   1.000
_cell.angle_alpha   90.00
_cell.angle_beta   90.00
_cell.angle_gamma   90.00
#
_symmetry.space_group_name_H-M   'P 1'
#
loop_
_entity.id
_entity.type
_entity.pdbx_description
1 polymer ?
#
loop_
_entity_poly.entity_id
_entity_poly.type
_entity_poly.pdbx_seq_one_letter_code
_entity_poly.pdbx_strand_id
1 'polypeptide(L)'
;YNGFLNHEKFEFKNKTTISSVEKILSETYPSYDDHLIADALRADAFIKELKAYENMEGDQLPELMMMALPCDHTGGTREGLPTPRAMVADNDLALGQIVEAMSKSRFWKNTVIFVTEDDSQSGWDHVSAYRTVGMIISPYTRTGAVIHTNYNQPSMIRTIEQILGIPPMNVMDATAMPMFDCFSLQTDFSPYQALENQVPLNEMNPKMSGLKGDALYYARKSSEPQFDGIDTGDDDLFNRILWFAM
;
A
#
# COMPACT_ATOMS: atom_id res chain seq x y z
N TYR A 1 12.03 9.41 7.11
CA TYR A 1 11.65 8.35 8.05
C TYR A 1 12.09 8.67 9.50
N ASN A 2 13.32 9.11 9.72
CA ASN A 2 13.83 9.41 11.07
C ASN A 2 12.98 10.45 11.83
N GLY A 3 12.49 11.48 11.18
CA GLY A 3 11.60 12.45 11.80
C GLY A 3 10.27 11.81 12.25
N PHE A 4 9.73 10.86 11.47
CA PHE A 4 8.56 10.06 11.88
C PHE A 4 8.85 9.28 13.17
N LEU A 5 9.99 8.58 13.25
CA LEU A 5 10.38 7.84 14.45
C LEU A 5 10.60 8.75 15.67
N ASN A 6 10.97 10.01 15.46
CA ASN A 6 11.12 11.03 16.50
C ASN A 6 9.83 11.79 16.82
N HIS A 7 8.68 11.37 16.27
CA HIS A 7 7.37 12.02 16.44
C HIS A 7 7.35 13.48 16.01
N GLU A 8 8.13 13.84 14.98
CA GLU A 8 8.09 15.16 14.38
C GLU A 8 6.76 15.36 13.64
N LYS A 9 6.28 16.62 13.61
CA LYS A 9 5.07 16.95 12.86
C LYS A 9 5.43 17.28 11.43
N PHE A 10 4.68 16.69 10.50
CA PHE A 10 4.83 16.91 9.08
C PHE A 10 3.60 17.62 8.51
N GLU A 11 3.84 18.51 7.57
CA GLU A 11 2.81 19.09 6.72
C GLU A 11 3.22 18.80 5.26
N PHE A 12 2.39 18.07 4.56
CA PHE A 12 2.59 17.76 3.15
C PHE A 12 1.73 18.69 2.30
N LYS A 13 2.25 19.06 1.13
CA LYS A 13 1.53 19.89 0.17
C LYS A 13 1.82 19.42 -1.25
N ASN A 14 0.87 18.70 -1.81
CA ASN A 14 0.98 18.16 -3.15
C ASN A 14 0.66 19.18 -4.23
N LYS A 15 1.32 18.99 -5.38
CA LYS A 15 1.01 19.69 -6.62
C LYS A 15 1.13 18.70 -7.78
N THR A 16 0.37 18.95 -8.83
CA THR A 16 0.47 18.21 -10.07
C THR A 16 0.62 19.15 -11.27
N THR A 17 1.28 18.69 -12.30
CA THR A 17 1.33 19.37 -13.62
C THR A 17 0.28 18.82 -14.58
N ILE A 18 -0.48 17.82 -14.15
CA ILE A 18 -1.53 17.18 -14.94
C ILE A 18 -2.86 17.84 -14.63
N SER A 19 -3.36 18.69 -15.53
CA SER A 19 -4.55 19.50 -15.32
C SER A 19 -5.83 18.71 -15.00
N SER A 20 -5.96 17.49 -15.54
CA SER A 20 -7.10 16.61 -15.25
C SER A 20 -7.09 16.06 -13.81
N VAL A 21 -5.92 15.97 -13.18
CA VAL A 21 -5.73 15.44 -11.83
C VAL A 21 -5.78 16.55 -10.77
N GLU A 22 -5.51 17.81 -11.15
CA GLU A 22 -5.37 18.93 -10.20
C GLU A 22 -6.54 19.08 -9.23
N LYS A 23 -7.78 18.83 -9.70
CA LYS A 23 -9.00 18.99 -8.89
C LYS A 23 -9.33 17.77 -8.01
N ILE A 24 -8.71 16.65 -8.26
CA ILE A 24 -8.98 15.39 -7.56
C ILE A 24 -7.78 14.90 -6.75
N LEU A 25 -6.63 15.59 -6.86
CA LEU A 25 -5.45 15.28 -6.07
C LEU A 25 -5.68 15.74 -4.63
N SER A 26 -5.43 14.84 -3.67
CA SER A 26 -5.34 15.25 -2.27
C SER A 26 -4.15 16.20 -2.08
N GLU A 27 -4.41 17.35 -1.46
CA GLU A 27 -3.36 18.34 -1.20
C GLU A 27 -2.41 17.90 -0.08
N THR A 28 -2.86 17.04 0.82
CA THR A 28 -2.16 16.71 2.07
C THR A 28 -1.69 15.27 2.15
N TYR A 29 -2.15 14.36 1.27
CA TYR A 29 -1.67 13.00 1.24
C TYR A 29 -0.23 12.97 0.70
N PRO A 30 0.74 12.39 1.45
CA PRO A 30 2.14 12.39 1.04
C PRO A 30 2.36 11.78 -0.35
N SER A 31 3.26 12.38 -1.12
CA SER A 31 3.62 11.87 -2.44
C SER A 31 4.27 10.48 -2.35
N TYR A 32 4.41 9.84 -3.52
CA TYR A 32 5.12 8.58 -3.62
C TYR A 32 6.61 8.78 -3.33
N ASP A 33 7.06 8.29 -2.21
CA ASP A 33 8.46 8.18 -1.80
C ASP A 33 8.53 6.97 -0.87
N ASP A 34 9.12 5.91 -1.35
CA ASP A 34 9.17 4.61 -0.71
C ASP A 34 10.18 4.50 0.44
N HIS A 35 11.12 5.44 0.53
CA HIS A 35 12.22 5.36 1.50
C HIS A 35 12.16 6.41 2.62
N LEU A 36 11.66 7.60 2.34
CA LEU A 36 11.75 8.73 3.27
C LEU A 36 10.47 8.98 4.05
N ILE A 37 9.32 8.63 3.50
CA ILE A 37 8.00 8.89 4.08
C ILE A 37 7.37 7.59 4.53
N ALA A 38 7.21 7.41 5.84
CA ALA A 38 6.53 6.25 6.41
C ALA A 38 5.07 6.16 5.95
N ASP A 39 4.57 4.95 5.69
CA ASP A 39 3.18 4.73 5.31
C ASP A 39 2.20 5.06 6.43
N ALA A 40 2.61 4.93 7.68
CA ALA A 40 1.83 5.42 8.81
C ALA A 40 1.50 6.92 8.72
N LEU A 41 2.37 7.75 8.14
CA LEU A 41 2.07 9.16 7.87
C LEU A 41 1.02 9.33 6.75
N ARG A 42 0.99 8.42 5.78
CA ARG A 42 -0.04 8.37 4.73
C ARG A 42 -1.38 7.99 5.31
N ALA A 43 -1.40 7.00 6.20
CA ALA A 43 -2.59 6.62 6.94
C ALA A 43 -3.13 7.79 7.78
N ASP A 44 -2.26 8.51 8.51
CA ASP A 44 -2.65 9.68 9.29
C ASP A 44 -3.26 10.79 8.43
N ALA A 45 -2.68 11.06 7.25
CA ALA A 45 -3.21 12.05 6.31
C ALA A 45 -4.60 11.65 5.81
N PHE A 46 -4.78 10.41 5.38
CA PHE A 46 -6.07 9.87 4.96
C PHE A 46 -7.12 9.94 6.09
N ILE A 47 -6.77 9.52 7.31
CA ILE A 47 -7.68 9.53 8.47
C ILE A 47 -8.12 10.96 8.80
N LYS A 48 -7.21 11.93 8.66
CA LYS A 48 -7.53 13.35 8.85
C LYS A 48 -8.51 13.86 7.79
N GLU A 49 -8.31 13.50 6.52
CA GLU A 49 -9.24 13.85 5.43
C GLU A 49 -10.59 13.14 5.61
N LEU A 50 -10.62 11.88 5.97
CA LEU A 50 -11.83 11.12 6.25
C LEU A 50 -12.67 11.80 7.34
N LYS A 51 -12.04 12.22 8.44
CA LYS A 51 -12.71 12.96 9.52
C LYS A 51 -13.27 14.29 9.05
N ALA A 52 -12.60 14.99 8.13
CA ALA A 52 -13.13 16.19 7.53
C ALA A 52 -14.40 15.90 6.74
N TYR A 53 -14.43 14.85 5.92
CA TYR A 53 -15.64 14.42 5.20
C TYR A 53 -16.78 13.99 6.15
N GLU A 54 -16.47 13.34 7.27
CA GLU A 54 -17.48 12.96 8.27
C GLU A 54 -18.20 14.15 8.88
N ASN A 55 -17.52 15.30 8.97
CA ASN A 55 -18.07 16.53 9.52
C ASN A 55 -18.82 17.41 8.49
N MET A 56 -18.82 17.04 7.20
CA MET A 56 -19.57 17.73 6.15
C MET A 56 -21.03 17.28 6.13
N GLU A 57 -21.92 18.17 5.72
CA GLU A 57 -23.32 17.80 5.49
C GLU A 57 -23.47 16.96 4.22
N GLY A 58 -24.33 15.97 4.28
CA GLY A 58 -24.56 15.02 3.18
C GLY A 58 -23.43 14.02 3.00
N ASP A 59 -23.42 13.36 1.87
CA ASP A 59 -22.38 12.42 1.47
C ASP A 59 -21.44 13.11 0.47
N GLN A 60 -20.30 13.56 0.96
CA GLN A 60 -19.30 14.29 0.18
C GLN A 60 -18.03 13.47 -0.05
N LEU A 61 -18.00 12.22 0.45
CA LEU A 61 -16.86 11.33 0.20
C LEU A 61 -16.77 11.02 -1.30
N PRO A 62 -15.60 11.12 -1.93
CA PRO A 62 -15.45 10.71 -3.33
C PRO A 62 -15.89 9.26 -3.56
N GLU A 63 -16.59 9.01 -4.66
CA GLU A 63 -17.05 7.66 -5.02
C GLU A 63 -15.88 6.70 -5.31
N LEU A 64 -14.75 7.23 -5.75
CA LEU A 64 -13.50 6.48 -5.96
C LEU A 64 -12.33 7.25 -5.35
N MET A 65 -11.56 6.57 -4.52
CA MET A 65 -10.30 7.07 -3.99
C MET A 65 -9.18 6.06 -4.33
N MET A 66 -8.04 6.57 -4.76
CA MET A 66 -6.85 5.77 -5.03
C MET A 66 -5.72 6.27 -4.12
N MET A 67 -5.04 5.35 -3.47
CA MET A 67 -3.93 5.63 -2.56
C MET A 67 -2.77 4.68 -2.85
N ALA A 68 -1.54 5.14 -2.63
CA ALA A 68 -0.36 4.30 -2.64
C ALA A 68 0.25 4.24 -1.23
N LEU A 69 0.67 3.05 -0.82
CA LEU A 69 1.44 2.78 0.39
C LEU A 69 2.74 2.09 -0.03
N PRO A 70 3.80 2.84 -0.40
CA PRO A 70 4.93 2.28 -1.13
C PRO A 70 6.09 1.78 -0.25
N CYS A 71 5.99 1.76 1.08
CA CYS A 71 7.11 1.35 1.94
C CYS A 71 7.50 -0.13 1.81
N ASP A 72 6.61 -0.98 1.34
CA ASP A 72 6.89 -2.38 1.04
C ASP A 72 7.90 -2.60 -0.09
N HIS A 73 8.09 -1.59 -0.96
CA HIS A 73 9.18 -1.57 -1.94
C HIS A 73 10.57 -1.65 -1.30
N THR A 74 10.73 -1.14 -0.10
CA THR A 74 11.90 -1.15 0.77
C THR A 74 13.18 -0.54 0.17
N GLY A 75 14.13 -0.19 1.01
CA GLY A 75 15.47 0.25 0.59
C GLY A 75 16.55 -0.84 0.77
N GLY A 76 16.13 -2.11 0.86
CA GLY A 76 17.05 -3.22 1.09
C GLY A 76 17.85 -3.05 2.38
N THR A 77 19.15 -3.35 2.32
CA THR A 77 20.07 -3.25 3.48
C THR A 77 20.82 -1.91 3.52
N ARG A 78 20.28 -0.84 2.93
CA ARG A 78 20.88 0.49 2.86
C ARG A 78 21.04 1.10 4.26
N GLU A 79 22.24 1.55 4.61
CA GLU A 79 22.52 2.25 5.88
C GLU A 79 21.63 3.50 6.02
N GLY A 80 21.07 3.68 7.21
CA GLY A 80 20.24 4.85 7.54
C GLY A 80 18.76 4.71 7.21
N LEU A 81 18.36 3.61 6.55
CA LEU A 81 16.96 3.23 6.33
C LEU A 81 16.55 2.12 7.31
N PRO A 82 15.25 1.97 7.59
CA PRO A 82 14.74 0.80 8.31
C PRO A 82 15.06 -0.49 7.55
N THR A 83 15.03 -1.60 8.26
CA THR A 83 15.15 -2.92 7.61
C THR A 83 13.95 -3.18 6.70
N PRO A 84 14.08 -4.01 5.65
CA PRO A 84 12.95 -4.37 4.79
C PRO A 84 11.74 -4.84 5.59
N ARG A 85 11.91 -5.70 6.58
CA ARG A 85 10.80 -6.17 7.41
C ARG A 85 10.15 -5.08 8.26
N ALA A 86 10.90 -4.05 8.69
CA ALA A 86 10.33 -2.90 9.38
C ALA A 86 9.51 -2.01 8.44
N MET A 87 9.96 -1.86 7.18
CA MET A 87 9.24 -1.09 6.16
C MET A 87 7.95 -1.80 5.74
N VAL A 88 7.97 -3.13 5.56
CA VAL A 88 6.75 -3.92 5.33
C VAL A 88 5.80 -3.86 6.52
N ALA A 89 6.32 -3.86 7.76
CA ALA A 89 5.48 -3.71 8.95
C ALA A 89 4.83 -2.32 9.07
N ASP A 90 5.50 -1.26 8.59
CA ASP A 90 4.93 0.08 8.50
C ASP A 90 3.79 0.14 7.48
N ASN A 91 3.99 -0.49 6.30
CA ASN A 91 2.97 -0.63 5.27
C ASN A 91 1.72 -1.38 5.78
N ASP A 92 1.92 -2.55 6.40
CA ASP A 92 0.84 -3.36 6.97
C ASP A 92 0.07 -2.61 8.08
N LEU A 93 0.79 -1.93 8.99
CA LEU A 93 0.18 -1.11 10.02
C LEU A 93 -0.66 0.03 9.44
N ALA A 94 -0.14 0.73 8.44
CA ALA A 94 -0.83 1.82 7.76
C ALA A 94 -2.13 1.34 7.11
N LEU A 95 -2.09 0.21 6.40
CA LEU A 95 -3.28 -0.41 5.84
C LEU A 95 -4.30 -0.75 6.92
N GLY A 96 -3.86 -1.38 8.01
CA GLY A 96 -4.72 -1.70 9.16
C GLY A 96 -5.41 -0.46 9.74
N GLN A 97 -4.67 0.64 9.91
CA GLN A 97 -5.22 1.91 10.43
C GLN A 97 -6.24 2.55 9.48
N ILE A 98 -5.99 2.50 8.16
CA ILE A 98 -6.94 2.99 7.14
C ILE A 98 -8.24 2.17 7.19
N VAL A 99 -8.14 0.84 7.21
CA VAL A 99 -9.30 -0.05 7.27
C VAL A 99 -10.07 0.15 8.58
N GLU A 100 -9.38 0.28 9.70
CA GLU A 100 -10.02 0.57 10.99
C GLU A 100 -10.80 1.87 10.94
N ALA A 101 -10.18 2.97 10.49
CA ALA A 101 -10.81 4.27 10.41
C ALA A 101 -12.03 4.27 9.49
N MET A 102 -11.90 3.68 8.30
CA MET A 102 -13.01 3.58 7.34
C MET A 102 -14.13 2.71 7.91
N SER A 103 -13.83 1.57 8.52
CA SER A 103 -14.84 0.66 9.06
C SER A 103 -15.62 1.24 10.25
N LYS A 104 -15.05 2.22 10.95
CA LYS A 104 -15.71 2.96 12.04
C LYS A 104 -16.47 4.20 11.56
N SER A 105 -16.28 4.60 10.30
CA SER A 105 -16.90 5.80 9.74
C SER A 105 -18.37 5.57 9.34
N ARG A 106 -19.11 6.66 9.19
CA ARG A 106 -20.51 6.62 8.67
C ARG A 106 -20.61 6.11 7.23
N PHE A 107 -19.48 6.09 6.51
CA PHE A 107 -19.40 5.66 5.11
C PHE A 107 -19.24 4.15 4.94
N TRP A 108 -18.90 3.42 6.01
CA TRP A 108 -18.59 1.99 5.94
C TRP A 108 -19.64 1.15 5.22
N LYS A 109 -20.91 1.43 5.46
CA LYS A 109 -22.03 0.72 4.83
C LYS A 109 -22.08 0.78 3.29
N ASN A 110 -21.38 1.74 2.68
CA ASN A 110 -21.32 1.95 1.24
C ASN A 110 -19.90 1.83 0.69
N THR A 111 -18.98 1.22 1.45
CA THR A 111 -17.56 1.17 1.09
C THR A 111 -17.10 -0.24 0.76
N VAL A 112 -16.28 -0.35 -0.26
CA VAL A 112 -15.42 -1.50 -0.51
C VAL A 112 -13.99 -1.01 -0.74
N ILE A 113 -13.04 -1.65 -0.07
CA ILE A 113 -11.60 -1.38 -0.21
C ILE A 113 -11.00 -2.53 -0.99
N PHE A 114 -10.37 -2.21 -2.10
CA PHE A 114 -9.55 -3.13 -2.88
C PHE A 114 -8.09 -2.84 -2.57
N VAL A 115 -7.33 -3.87 -2.25
CA VAL A 115 -5.90 -3.79 -1.99
C VAL A 115 -5.18 -4.71 -2.95
N THR A 116 -4.16 -4.21 -3.61
CA THR A 116 -3.30 -5.02 -4.48
C THR A 116 -1.89 -4.47 -4.46
N GLU A 117 -0.90 -5.35 -4.53
CA GLU A 117 0.41 -4.99 -5.02
C GLU A 117 0.33 -4.84 -6.53
N ASP A 118 1.02 -3.83 -7.08
CA ASP A 118 1.02 -3.56 -8.52
C ASP A 118 1.84 -4.62 -9.28
N ASP A 119 2.99 -5.03 -8.77
CA ASP A 119 3.76 -6.17 -9.28
C ASP A 119 4.51 -6.93 -8.19
N SER A 120 5.14 -8.03 -8.56
CA SER A 120 5.95 -8.87 -7.67
C SER A 120 7.44 -8.57 -7.74
N GLN A 121 7.83 -7.46 -8.29
CA GLN A 121 9.16 -6.98 -8.67
C GLN A 121 10.35 -7.82 -8.14
N SER A 122 10.50 -7.89 -6.81
CA SER A 122 11.52 -8.70 -6.13
C SER A 122 10.88 -9.55 -5.03
N GLY A 123 11.49 -10.71 -4.70
CA GLY A 123 10.89 -11.63 -3.72
C GLY A 123 9.78 -12.50 -4.30
N TRP A 124 9.92 -12.93 -5.51
CA TRP A 124 8.90 -13.66 -6.29
C TRP A 124 8.32 -14.86 -5.55
N ASP A 125 7.01 -15.02 -5.71
CA ASP A 125 6.32 -16.22 -5.24
C ASP A 125 6.83 -17.47 -5.97
N HIS A 126 7.13 -18.54 -5.21
CA HIS A 126 7.68 -19.77 -5.77
C HIS A 126 6.67 -20.62 -6.57
N VAL A 127 5.37 -20.32 -6.46
CA VAL A 127 4.31 -20.98 -7.25
C VAL A 127 4.10 -20.27 -8.58
N SER A 128 4.08 -18.94 -8.55
CA SER A 128 3.95 -18.11 -9.74
C SER A 128 4.63 -16.77 -9.50
N ALA A 129 5.65 -16.45 -10.31
CA ALA A 129 6.39 -15.19 -10.21
C ALA A 129 5.52 -13.92 -10.37
N TYR A 130 4.32 -14.06 -10.95
CA TYR A 130 3.39 -12.95 -11.17
C TYR A 130 2.28 -12.87 -10.12
N ARG A 131 2.33 -13.70 -9.08
CA ARG A 131 1.32 -13.70 -8.03
C ARG A 131 1.66 -12.71 -6.94
N THR A 132 0.76 -11.77 -6.70
CA THR A 132 0.89 -10.72 -5.68
C THR A 132 -0.22 -10.83 -4.64
N VAL A 133 -0.14 -10.00 -3.60
CA VAL A 133 -1.20 -9.87 -2.59
C VAL A 133 -2.41 -9.19 -3.19
N GLY A 134 -3.61 -9.71 -2.91
CA GLY A 134 -4.87 -9.08 -3.26
C GLY A 134 -5.91 -9.29 -2.17
N MET A 135 -6.55 -8.22 -1.70
CA MET A 135 -7.58 -8.28 -0.67
C MET A 135 -8.79 -7.44 -1.08
N ILE A 136 -9.99 -7.89 -0.67
CA ILE A 136 -11.21 -7.11 -0.78
C ILE A 136 -11.85 -7.01 0.60
N ILE A 137 -12.06 -5.81 1.09
CA ILE A 137 -12.49 -5.53 2.44
C ILE A 137 -13.76 -4.68 2.40
N SER A 138 -14.87 -5.20 2.90
CA SER A 138 -16.18 -4.54 2.86
C SER A 138 -17.16 -5.26 3.80
N PRO A 139 -18.26 -4.62 4.24
CA PRO A 139 -19.36 -5.33 4.90
C PRO A 139 -19.99 -6.43 4.05
N TYR A 140 -19.74 -6.44 2.76
CA TYR A 140 -20.37 -7.34 1.78
C TYR A 140 -19.43 -8.44 1.28
N THR A 141 -18.22 -8.57 1.82
CA THR A 141 -17.25 -9.58 1.42
C THR A 141 -17.41 -10.87 2.24
N ARG A 142 -16.90 -11.96 1.72
CA ARG A 142 -16.79 -13.25 2.41
C ARG A 142 -15.60 -13.20 3.37
N THR A 143 -15.81 -12.60 4.55
CA THR A 143 -14.78 -12.38 5.56
C THR A 143 -14.02 -13.66 5.92
N GLY A 144 -12.68 -13.60 5.92
CA GLY A 144 -11.81 -14.72 6.26
C GLY A 144 -11.74 -15.82 5.20
N ALA A 145 -12.36 -15.63 4.02
CA ALA A 145 -12.28 -16.61 2.94
C ALA A 145 -11.01 -16.40 2.10
N VAL A 146 -10.41 -17.52 1.68
CA VAL A 146 -9.40 -17.53 0.64
C VAL A 146 -10.07 -17.92 -0.68
N ILE A 147 -9.99 -17.04 -1.67
CA ILE A 147 -10.58 -17.25 -3.00
C ILE A 147 -9.52 -17.83 -3.92
N HIS A 148 -9.83 -18.97 -4.53
CA HIS A 148 -8.91 -19.70 -5.41
C HIS A 148 -9.15 -19.45 -6.90
N THR A 149 -10.16 -18.66 -7.25
CA THR A 149 -10.37 -18.22 -8.63
C THR A 149 -9.20 -17.36 -9.07
N ASN A 150 -8.69 -17.63 -10.29
CA ASN A 150 -7.59 -16.85 -10.83
C ASN A 150 -8.09 -15.47 -11.26
N TYR A 151 -7.88 -14.50 -10.41
CA TYR A 151 -8.13 -13.08 -10.67
C TYR A 151 -6.82 -12.34 -10.94
N ASN A 152 -6.92 -11.24 -11.65
CA ASN A 152 -5.81 -10.34 -11.94
C ASN A 152 -6.24 -8.87 -11.71
N GLN A 153 -5.32 -7.94 -11.86
CA GLN A 153 -5.62 -6.51 -11.69
C GLN A 153 -6.76 -6.03 -12.60
N PRO A 154 -6.84 -6.39 -13.90
CA PRO A 154 -8.03 -6.11 -14.71
C PRO A 154 -9.35 -6.66 -14.14
N SER A 155 -9.34 -7.80 -13.45
CA SER A 155 -10.53 -8.32 -12.75
C SER A 155 -10.98 -7.41 -11.62
N MET A 156 -10.03 -6.85 -10.87
CA MET A 156 -10.30 -5.89 -9.81
C MET A 156 -10.87 -4.58 -10.38
N ILE A 157 -10.23 -4.04 -11.42
CA ILE A 157 -10.70 -2.84 -12.14
C ILE A 157 -12.12 -3.07 -12.66
N ARG A 158 -12.37 -4.20 -13.33
CA ARG A 158 -13.70 -4.54 -13.85
C ARG A 158 -14.76 -4.61 -12.76
N THR A 159 -14.40 -5.10 -11.59
CA THR A 159 -15.30 -5.15 -10.43
C THR A 159 -15.64 -3.74 -9.93
N ILE A 160 -14.65 -2.87 -9.84
CA ILE A 160 -14.83 -1.45 -9.47
C ILE A 160 -15.74 -0.74 -10.47
N GLU A 161 -15.49 -0.90 -11.77
CA GLU A 161 -16.32 -0.32 -12.82
C GLU A 161 -17.78 -0.75 -12.72
N GLN A 162 -18.03 -2.03 -12.45
CA GLN A 162 -19.39 -2.54 -12.26
C GLN A 162 -20.08 -1.98 -11.03
N ILE A 163 -19.35 -1.84 -9.92
CA ILE A 163 -19.87 -1.23 -8.68
C ILE A 163 -20.26 0.24 -8.93
N LEU A 164 -19.43 0.97 -9.65
CA LEU A 164 -19.63 2.39 -9.95
C LEU A 164 -20.58 2.64 -11.13
N GLY A 165 -20.93 1.59 -11.89
CA GLY A 165 -21.80 1.71 -13.07
C GLY A 165 -21.14 2.46 -14.24
N ILE A 166 -19.82 2.43 -14.33
CA ILE A 166 -19.04 3.05 -15.42
C ILE A 166 -18.65 2.02 -16.49
N PRO A 167 -18.51 2.44 -17.76
CA PRO A 167 -18.09 1.53 -18.82
C PRO A 167 -16.60 1.14 -18.66
N PRO A 168 -16.19 -0.01 -19.23
CA PRO A 168 -14.77 -0.38 -19.26
C PRO A 168 -13.93 0.67 -20.02
N MET A 169 -12.70 0.84 -19.57
CA MET A 169 -11.74 1.76 -20.18
C MET A 169 -11.17 1.21 -21.49
N ASN A 170 -11.01 -0.11 -21.60
CA ASN A 170 -10.45 -0.78 -22.78
C ASN A 170 -10.85 -2.27 -22.85
N VAL A 171 -10.28 -3.00 -23.79
CA VAL A 171 -10.60 -4.41 -23.99
C VAL A 171 -10.11 -5.32 -22.87
N MET A 172 -9.05 -4.93 -22.16
CA MET A 172 -8.45 -5.77 -21.11
C MET A 172 -9.40 -5.91 -19.91
N ASP A 173 -9.92 -4.79 -19.42
CA ASP A 173 -10.89 -4.76 -18.32
C ASP A 173 -12.28 -5.21 -18.80
N ALA A 174 -12.71 -4.85 -20.03
CA ALA A 174 -13.99 -5.29 -20.59
C ALA A 174 -14.14 -6.81 -20.65
N THR A 175 -13.04 -7.53 -20.87
CA THR A 175 -13.04 -9.00 -20.98
C THR A 175 -12.65 -9.71 -19.70
N ALA A 176 -12.19 -8.99 -18.68
CA ALA A 176 -11.80 -9.55 -17.40
C ALA A 176 -13.02 -10.08 -16.62
N MET A 177 -12.82 -11.17 -15.89
CA MET A 177 -13.84 -11.75 -15.03
C MET A 177 -13.98 -10.91 -13.76
N PRO A 178 -15.16 -10.34 -13.45
CA PRO A 178 -15.38 -9.66 -12.18
C PRO A 178 -15.30 -10.63 -10.99
N MET A 179 -14.93 -10.10 -9.82
CA MET A 179 -14.62 -10.87 -8.61
C MET A 179 -15.88 -11.21 -7.79
N PHE A 180 -16.91 -11.78 -8.43
CA PHE A 180 -18.21 -12.02 -7.81
C PHE A 180 -18.18 -12.94 -6.59
N ASP A 181 -17.35 -13.99 -6.61
CA ASP A 181 -17.25 -14.97 -5.54
C ASP A 181 -16.54 -14.45 -4.27
N CYS A 182 -15.96 -13.24 -4.34
CA CYS A 182 -15.44 -12.55 -3.17
C CYS A 182 -16.56 -11.93 -2.31
N PHE A 183 -17.76 -11.78 -2.85
CA PHE A 183 -18.86 -11.11 -2.18
C PHE A 183 -19.89 -12.08 -1.59
N SER A 184 -20.67 -11.61 -0.62
CA SER A 184 -21.68 -12.38 0.12
C SER A 184 -22.97 -11.58 0.25
N LEU A 185 -24.10 -12.29 0.27
CA LEU A 185 -25.38 -11.70 0.66
C LEU A 185 -25.54 -11.59 2.19
N GLN A 186 -24.68 -12.26 2.95
CA GLN A 186 -24.61 -12.09 4.40
C GLN A 186 -23.65 -10.96 4.71
N THR A 187 -24.19 -9.88 5.25
CA THR A 187 -23.40 -8.67 5.54
C THR A 187 -22.89 -8.68 6.97
N ASP A 188 -21.67 -8.16 7.16
CA ASP A 188 -21.10 -7.91 8.48
C ASP A 188 -20.59 -6.46 8.55
N PHE A 189 -21.28 -5.64 9.32
CA PHE A 189 -20.93 -4.23 9.53
C PHE A 189 -20.02 -4.00 10.73
N SER A 190 -19.53 -5.04 11.36
CA SER A 190 -18.61 -4.94 12.49
C SER A 190 -17.35 -4.17 12.05
N PRO A 191 -16.88 -3.21 12.85
CA PRO A 191 -15.67 -2.47 12.53
C PRO A 191 -14.44 -3.35 12.72
N TYR A 192 -13.44 -3.13 11.89
CA TYR A 192 -12.12 -3.70 12.07
C TYR A 192 -11.35 -2.96 13.16
N GLN A 193 -10.34 -3.62 13.69
CA GLN A 193 -9.37 -3.06 14.61
C GLN A 193 -7.97 -3.34 14.06
N ALA A 194 -7.18 -2.30 13.89
CA ALA A 194 -5.77 -2.44 13.52
C ALA A 194 -5.03 -3.18 14.63
N LEU A 195 -4.19 -4.11 14.26
CA LEU A 195 -3.28 -4.80 15.17
C LEU A 195 -2.00 -3.99 15.30
N GLU A 196 -1.35 -4.10 16.46
CA GLU A 196 -0.01 -3.54 16.63
C GLU A 196 1.00 -4.30 15.75
N ASN A 197 1.92 -3.58 15.16
CA ASN A 197 3.01 -4.15 14.38
C ASN A 197 3.90 -5.06 15.25
N GLN A 198 4.23 -6.24 14.76
CA GLN A 198 5.07 -7.21 15.48
C GLN A 198 6.57 -6.91 15.29
N VAL A 199 6.94 -6.29 14.18
CA VAL A 199 8.30 -5.84 13.91
C VAL A 199 8.42 -4.37 14.30
N PRO A 200 9.41 -3.98 15.11
CA PRO A 200 9.60 -2.58 15.49
C PRO A 200 9.88 -1.69 14.28
N LEU A 201 9.11 -0.61 14.10
CA LEU A 201 9.29 0.33 12.97
C LEU A 201 10.64 1.06 13.01
N ASN A 202 11.29 1.09 14.16
CA ASN A 202 12.63 1.67 14.36
C ASN A 202 13.76 0.64 14.23
N GLU A 203 13.50 -0.54 13.71
CA GLU A 203 14.54 -1.49 13.38
C GLU A 203 15.30 -1.00 12.14
N MET A 204 16.50 -0.47 12.38
CA MET A 204 17.32 0.17 11.35
C MET A 204 18.38 -0.76 10.81
N ASN A 205 18.70 -0.62 9.53
CA ASN A 205 19.87 -1.25 8.93
C ASN A 205 21.16 -0.80 9.64
N PRO A 206 22.08 -1.74 9.89
CA PRO A 206 23.30 -1.42 10.62
C PRO A 206 24.25 -0.51 9.81
N LYS A 207 25.09 0.23 10.50
CA LYS A 207 26.12 1.07 9.84
C LYS A 207 27.12 0.22 9.09
N MET A 208 27.44 0.58 7.85
CA MET A 208 28.40 -0.12 6.98
C MET A 208 29.79 -0.27 7.63
N SER A 209 30.21 0.70 8.47
CA SER A 209 31.50 0.66 9.15
C SER A 209 31.67 -0.52 10.11
N GLY A 210 30.56 -1.12 10.59
CA GLY A 210 30.56 -2.31 11.43
C GLY A 210 30.40 -3.63 10.68
N LEU A 211 30.14 -3.60 9.38
CA LEU A 211 29.82 -4.77 8.58
C LEU A 211 31.06 -5.41 7.95
N LYS A 212 30.97 -6.72 7.68
CA LYS A 212 31.99 -7.52 6.99
C LYS A 212 31.33 -8.56 6.09
N GLY A 213 32.09 -9.12 5.15
CA GLY A 213 31.62 -10.20 4.26
C GLY A 213 30.37 -9.79 3.48
N ASP A 214 29.42 -10.71 3.38
CA ASP A 214 28.20 -10.55 2.60
C ASP A 214 27.33 -9.38 3.11
N ALA A 215 27.28 -9.15 4.43
CA ALA A 215 26.53 -8.02 4.98
C ALA A 215 27.05 -6.67 4.46
N LEU A 216 28.36 -6.49 4.41
CA LEU A 216 28.97 -5.30 3.83
C LEU A 216 28.75 -5.23 2.30
N TYR A 217 28.83 -6.37 1.63
CA TYR A 217 28.59 -6.44 0.18
C TYR A 217 27.18 -5.98 -0.15
N TYR A 218 26.15 -6.55 0.47
CA TYR A 218 24.77 -6.19 0.19
C TYR A 218 24.40 -4.77 0.64
N ALA A 219 24.95 -4.28 1.74
CA ALA A 219 24.75 -2.89 2.16
C ALA A 219 25.33 -1.89 1.13
N ARG A 220 26.49 -2.19 0.55
CA ARG A 220 27.06 -1.39 -0.53
C ARG A 220 26.20 -1.47 -1.80
N LYS A 221 25.73 -2.67 -2.15
CA LYS A 221 24.88 -2.88 -3.32
C LYS A 221 23.56 -2.13 -3.21
N SER A 222 22.88 -2.19 -2.06
CA SER A 222 21.66 -1.42 -1.80
C SER A 222 21.86 0.10 -1.87
N SER A 223 23.10 0.58 -1.78
CA SER A 223 23.44 2.01 -1.83
C SER A 223 23.91 2.46 -3.22
N GLU A 224 23.86 1.60 -4.23
CA GLU A 224 24.22 1.97 -5.60
C GLU A 224 23.12 2.84 -6.21
N PRO A 225 23.48 3.84 -7.06
CA PRO A 225 22.51 4.76 -7.67
C PRO A 225 21.38 4.10 -8.47
N GLN A 226 21.59 2.88 -8.95
CA GLN A 226 20.56 2.13 -9.65
C GLN A 226 19.33 1.82 -8.77
N PHE A 227 19.46 1.87 -7.44
CA PHE A 227 18.37 1.68 -6.48
C PHE A 227 17.86 2.99 -5.87
N ASP A 228 18.21 4.14 -6.45
CA ASP A 228 17.67 5.45 -6.03
C ASP A 228 16.35 5.81 -6.73
N GLY A 229 16.03 5.14 -7.84
CA GLY A 229 14.79 5.31 -8.59
C GLY A 229 13.91 4.08 -8.51
N ILE A 230 12.61 4.28 -8.65
CA ILE A 230 11.63 3.21 -8.69
C ILE A 230 11.88 2.38 -9.96
N ASP A 231 11.92 1.06 -9.84
CA ASP A 231 12.06 0.08 -10.94
C ASP A 231 13.29 0.30 -11.84
N THR A 232 14.33 0.94 -11.32
CA THR A 232 15.55 1.23 -12.10
C THR A 232 16.71 0.29 -11.83
N GLY A 233 16.61 -0.52 -10.78
CA GLY A 233 17.66 -1.44 -10.35
C GLY A 233 17.61 -2.79 -11.06
N ASP A 234 18.62 -3.62 -10.81
CA ASP A 234 18.65 -5.03 -11.22
C ASP A 234 17.82 -5.87 -10.25
N ASP A 235 16.72 -6.45 -10.73
CA ASP A 235 15.75 -7.22 -9.91
C ASP A 235 16.38 -8.47 -9.27
N ASP A 236 17.25 -9.20 -9.97
CA ASP A 236 17.90 -10.38 -9.40
C ASP A 236 18.82 -9.99 -8.24
N LEU A 237 19.55 -8.89 -8.39
CA LEU A 237 20.40 -8.36 -7.33
C LEU A 237 19.55 -7.89 -6.15
N PHE A 238 18.45 -7.17 -6.40
CA PHE A 238 17.57 -6.69 -5.33
C PHE A 238 16.90 -7.84 -4.60
N ASN A 239 16.44 -8.86 -5.31
CA ASN A 239 15.93 -10.09 -4.73
C ASN A 239 16.93 -10.77 -3.80
N ARG A 240 18.23 -10.85 -4.19
CA ARG A 240 19.30 -11.38 -3.32
C ARG A 240 19.55 -10.53 -2.09
N ILE A 241 19.44 -9.21 -2.22
CA ILE A 241 19.54 -8.27 -1.09
C ILE A 241 18.41 -8.54 -0.10
N LEU A 242 17.18 -8.67 -0.58
CA LEU A 242 16.01 -8.95 0.27
C LEU A 242 16.13 -10.31 0.96
N TRP A 243 16.50 -11.36 0.23
CA TRP A 243 16.74 -12.68 0.82
C TRP A 243 17.80 -12.68 1.91
N PHE A 244 18.81 -11.85 1.75
CA PHE A 244 19.86 -11.71 2.77
C PHE A 244 19.35 -10.92 4.00
N ALA A 245 18.44 -9.98 3.79
CA ALA A 245 17.91 -9.08 4.84
C ALA A 245 16.84 -9.74 5.73
N MET A 246 16.19 -10.80 5.24
CA MET A 246 15.13 -11.54 5.94
C MET A 246 15.68 -12.64 6.83
#